data_1f207dcdb9c74cf14922c0b6999effa7
#
_entry.id   1f207dcdb9c74cf14922c0b6999effa7
#
_cell.length_a   1.000
_cell.length_b   1.000
_cell.length_c   1.000
_cell.angle_alpha   90.00
_cell.angle_beta   90.00
_cell.angle_gamma   90.00
#
_symmetry.space_group_name_H-M   'P 1'
#
loop_
_entity.id
_entity.type
_entity.pdbx_description
1 polymer ?
#
loop_
_entity_poly.entity_id
_entity_poly.type
_entity_poly.pdbx_seq_one_letter_code
_entity_poly.pdbx_strand_id
1 'polypeptide(L)'
;MVRWLIQTRKNGRYLNTQDNVAAFSSMNIYFKKYESVNPNFKAEFIYQSKTLLSETFSDRTNPSVIKSYSLSEFDGERFSNANSKNANAIITRNGEGRLYYGVRLTYAPRDLAINRDAGIKVERYYETKDGKRLDLNKDTFKQGEEYIVTVKITAPYERRFVIADIPIAGGMRILNSSFITESAETKEITGNYKSKWWGGFNHTENYKDKVLLFADILDKGEHVYKYVVRAATPGEYLLPATKVEEMYNPDVFGYDGQHKIIIEDR
;
A
#
# COMPACT_ATOMS: atom_id res chain seq x y z
N MET A 1 24.53 -7.75 -0.51
CA MET A 1 25.00 -6.34 -0.48
C MET A 1 24.55 -5.55 -1.70
N VAL A 2 25.00 -5.83 -2.93
CA VAL A 2 24.64 -5.02 -4.14
C VAL A 2 23.13 -4.96 -4.38
N ARG A 3 22.40 -6.09 -4.30
CA ARG A 3 20.94 -6.12 -4.41
C ARG A 3 20.26 -5.21 -3.37
N TRP A 4 20.73 -5.23 -2.14
CA TRP A 4 20.23 -4.36 -1.09
C TRP A 4 20.49 -2.88 -1.40
N LEU A 5 21.71 -2.53 -1.86
CA LEU A 5 22.02 -1.16 -2.28
C LEU A 5 21.09 -0.68 -3.40
N ILE A 6 20.82 -1.52 -4.39
CA ILE A 6 19.90 -1.17 -5.49
C ILE A 6 18.48 -0.97 -4.98
N GLN A 7 18.00 -1.82 -4.07
CA GLN A 7 16.64 -1.78 -3.52
C GLN A 7 16.39 -0.63 -2.54
N THR A 8 17.42 -0.21 -1.80
CA THR A 8 17.28 0.89 -0.83
C THR A 8 17.38 2.28 -1.45
N ARG A 9 17.71 2.36 -2.73
CA ARG A 9 17.76 3.61 -3.48
C ARG A 9 16.35 4.15 -3.73
N LYS A 10 16.07 5.38 -3.29
CA LYS A 10 14.80 6.08 -3.51
C LYS A 10 14.96 7.15 -4.59
N ASN A 11 14.10 7.14 -5.60
CA ASN A 11 14.15 8.10 -6.72
C ASN A 11 15.55 8.24 -7.34
N GLY A 12 16.28 7.13 -7.46
CA GLY A 12 17.59 7.08 -8.07
C GLY A 12 18.76 7.50 -7.17
N ARG A 13 18.54 7.86 -5.89
CA ARG A 13 19.56 8.33 -4.95
C ARG A 13 19.38 7.75 -3.54
N TYR A 14 20.40 7.84 -2.72
CA TYR A 14 20.38 7.53 -1.30
C TYR A 14 20.08 8.79 -0.49
N LEU A 15 19.87 8.60 0.83
CA LEU A 15 19.33 9.61 1.73
C LEU A 15 20.13 10.93 1.73
N ASN A 16 21.47 10.84 1.70
CA ASN A 16 22.36 12.00 1.72
C ASN A 16 23.55 11.82 0.78
N THR A 17 24.36 12.88 0.64
CA THR A 17 25.54 12.88 -0.25
C THR A 17 26.58 11.85 0.16
N GLN A 18 26.83 11.67 1.46
CA GLN A 18 27.82 10.71 1.96
C GLN A 18 27.39 9.27 1.67
N ASP A 19 26.10 8.95 1.86
CA ASP A 19 25.55 7.65 1.51
C ASP A 19 25.65 7.38 0.01
N ASN A 20 25.43 8.38 -0.83
CA ASN A 20 25.61 8.26 -2.28
C ASN A 20 27.07 7.96 -2.64
N VAL A 21 28.01 8.66 -2.04
CA VAL A 21 29.47 8.42 -2.28
C VAL A 21 29.87 7.02 -1.81
N ALA A 22 29.44 6.62 -0.61
CA ALA A 22 29.76 5.30 -0.06
C ALA A 22 29.16 4.17 -0.92
N ALA A 23 27.90 4.32 -1.34
CA ALA A 23 27.23 3.37 -2.23
C ALA A 23 27.93 3.28 -3.59
N PHE A 24 28.26 4.43 -4.19
CA PHE A 24 29.00 4.49 -5.47
C PHE A 24 30.37 3.84 -5.37
N SER A 25 31.12 4.13 -4.33
CA SER A 25 32.44 3.51 -4.09
C SER A 25 32.34 1.99 -3.92
N SER A 26 31.34 1.53 -3.16
CA SER A 26 31.08 0.09 -2.97
C SER A 26 30.71 -0.61 -4.27
N MET A 27 29.88 0.03 -5.10
CA MET A 27 29.52 -0.47 -6.42
C MET A 27 30.74 -0.52 -7.35
N ASN A 28 31.60 0.49 -7.34
CA ASN A 28 32.80 0.50 -8.16
C ASN A 28 33.76 -0.65 -7.81
N ILE A 29 33.95 -0.94 -6.52
CA ILE A 29 34.73 -2.13 -6.07
C ILE A 29 34.07 -3.42 -6.57
N TYR A 30 32.77 -3.53 -6.46
CA TYR A 30 32.03 -4.68 -6.97
C TYR A 30 32.22 -4.85 -8.48
N PHE A 31 32.07 -3.78 -9.26
CA PHE A 31 32.24 -3.79 -10.71
C PHE A 31 33.63 -4.25 -11.09
N LYS A 32 34.69 -3.69 -10.49
CA LYS A 32 36.07 -4.11 -10.75
C LYS A 32 36.30 -5.58 -10.47
N LYS A 33 35.71 -6.13 -9.43
CA LYS A 33 35.95 -7.51 -8.99
C LYS A 33 35.07 -8.54 -9.70
N TYR A 34 33.82 -8.23 -9.98
CA TYR A 34 32.82 -9.22 -10.42
C TYR A 34 32.24 -8.95 -11.80
N GLU A 35 32.46 -7.77 -12.35
CA GLU A 35 31.93 -7.33 -13.65
C GLU A 35 33.06 -7.07 -14.64
N SER A 36 34.14 -7.83 -14.56
CA SER A 36 35.32 -7.65 -15.44
C SER A 36 35.02 -8.03 -16.91
N VAL A 37 34.08 -8.93 -17.13
CA VAL A 37 33.69 -9.36 -18.48
C VAL A 37 32.84 -8.30 -19.15
N ASN A 38 33.26 -7.86 -20.35
CA ASN A 38 32.44 -6.98 -21.16
C ASN A 38 31.18 -7.71 -21.64
N PRO A 39 30.01 -7.06 -21.60
CA PRO A 39 28.79 -7.65 -22.15
C PRO A 39 28.97 -7.90 -23.65
N ASN A 40 28.67 -9.10 -24.08
CA ASN A 40 28.48 -9.47 -25.47
C ASN A 40 27.44 -10.57 -25.54
N PHE A 41 26.18 -10.18 -25.46
CA PHE A 41 25.09 -11.13 -25.43
C PHE A 41 23.82 -10.56 -26.05
N LYS A 42 22.96 -11.46 -26.50
CA LYS A 42 21.56 -11.19 -26.85
C LYS A 42 20.67 -11.51 -25.66
N ALA A 43 19.81 -10.58 -25.29
CA ALA A 43 18.79 -10.77 -24.26
C ALA A 43 17.39 -10.76 -24.87
N GLU A 44 16.57 -11.68 -24.45
CA GLU A 44 15.17 -11.78 -24.90
C GLU A 44 14.24 -11.89 -23.71
N PHE A 45 13.11 -11.18 -23.78
CA PHE A 45 11.97 -11.34 -22.90
C PHE A 45 10.81 -11.94 -23.68
N ILE A 46 10.41 -13.13 -23.28
CA ILE A 46 9.37 -13.92 -23.92
C ILE A 46 8.22 -14.08 -22.93
N TYR A 47 7.02 -13.73 -23.34
CA TYR A 47 5.81 -13.94 -22.57
C TYR A 47 4.83 -14.79 -23.38
N GLN A 48 4.43 -15.93 -22.83
CA GLN A 48 3.52 -16.89 -23.48
C GLN A 48 3.86 -17.17 -24.96
N SER A 49 5.12 -17.48 -25.25
CA SER A 49 5.63 -17.75 -26.60
C SER A 49 5.75 -16.52 -27.53
N LYS A 50 5.38 -15.31 -27.09
CA LYS A 50 5.60 -14.07 -27.85
C LYS A 50 6.85 -13.39 -27.36
N THR A 51 7.81 -13.12 -28.25
CA THR A 51 8.99 -12.31 -27.92
C THR A 51 8.59 -10.84 -27.84
N LEU A 52 8.68 -10.27 -26.64
CA LEU A 52 8.33 -8.88 -26.39
C LEU A 52 9.52 -7.95 -26.50
N LEU A 53 10.71 -8.44 -26.15
CA LEU A 53 11.95 -7.70 -26.24
C LEU A 53 13.04 -8.63 -26.76
N SER A 54 13.82 -8.14 -27.69
CA SER A 54 15.03 -8.83 -28.19
C SER A 54 16.07 -7.76 -28.51
N GLU A 55 17.15 -7.73 -27.73
CA GLU A 55 18.18 -6.70 -27.82
C GLU A 55 19.57 -7.33 -27.69
N THR A 56 20.54 -6.71 -28.37
CA THR A 56 21.95 -7.12 -28.33
C THR A 56 22.76 -6.07 -27.58
N PHE A 57 23.52 -6.53 -26.62
CA PHE A 57 24.43 -5.72 -25.82
C PHE A 57 25.86 -6.12 -26.13
N SER A 58 26.60 -5.22 -26.76
CA SER A 58 27.97 -5.48 -27.26
C SER A 58 29.06 -4.90 -26.36
N ASP A 59 28.70 -3.94 -25.48
CA ASP A 59 29.65 -3.33 -24.53
C ASP A 59 28.90 -2.70 -23.33
N ARG A 60 29.65 -2.06 -22.44
CA ARG A 60 29.13 -1.42 -21.24
C ARG A 60 28.50 -0.04 -21.48
N THR A 61 28.68 0.52 -22.66
CA THR A 61 28.14 1.82 -23.02
C THR A 61 26.73 1.73 -23.60
N ASN A 62 26.25 0.51 -23.85
CA ASN A 62 24.87 0.31 -24.29
C ASN A 62 23.89 0.90 -23.27
N PRO A 63 22.97 1.76 -23.71
CA PRO A 63 21.97 2.32 -22.81
C PRO A 63 21.01 1.24 -22.27
N SER A 64 20.39 1.51 -21.13
CA SER A 64 19.32 0.65 -20.65
C SER A 64 18.13 0.72 -21.60
N VAL A 65 17.59 -0.44 -21.96
CA VAL A 65 16.40 -0.54 -22.82
C VAL A 65 15.17 -0.66 -21.93
N ILE A 66 14.21 0.24 -22.13
CA ILE A 66 12.94 0.25 -21.43
C ILE A 66 11.84 0.09 -22.46
N LYS A 67 10.99 -0.92 -22.26
CA LYS A 67 9.79 -1.13 -23.08
C LYS A 67 8.57 -1.17 -22.15
N SER A 68 7.50 -0.56 -22.58
CA SER A 68 6.21 -0.58 -21.89
C SER A 68 5.16 -1.18 -22.81
N TYR A 69 4.34 -2.03 -22.28
CA TYR A 69 3.27 -2.72 -22.99
C TYR A 69 1.96 -2.52 -22.23
N SER A 70 0.87 -2.32 -22.94
CA SER A 70 -0.46 -2.35 -22.35
C SER A 70 -0.87 -3.80 -22.01
N LEU A 71 -1.53 -4.01 -20.88
CA LEU A 71 -2.09 -5.33 -20.54
C LEU A 71 -3.13 -5.80 -21.58
N SER A 72 -3.77 -4.89 -22.32
CA SER A 72 -4.69 -5.21 -23.42
C SER A 72 -4.00 -5.84 -24.63
N GLU A 73 -2.68 -5.68 -24.77
CA GLU A 73 -1.89 -6.35 -25.83
C GLU A 73 -1.62 -7.83 -25.51
N PHE A 74 -1.83 -8.20 -24.26
CA PHE A 74 -1.80 -9.58 -23.80
C PHE A 74 -3.24 -10.02 -23.60
N ASP A 75 -3.70 -11.09 -24.24
CA ASP A 75 -5.05 -11.65 -24.13
C ASP A 75 -5.69 -11.39 -22.75
N GLY A 76 -6.51 -10.33 -22.66
CA GLY A 76 -7.05 -9.81 -21.40
C GLY A 76 -7.93 -10.80 -20.63
N GLU A 77 -8.43 -11.85 -21.29
CA GLU A 77 -9.20 -12.92 -20.66
C GLU A 77 -8.35 -13.81 -19.73
N ARG A 78 -7.04 -13.92 -19.96
CA ARG A 78 -6.17 -14.77 -19.14
C ARG A 78 -5.77 -14.15 -17.80
N PHE A 79 -5.80 -12.83 -17.69
CA PHE A 79 -5.59 -12.14 -16.40
C PHE A 79 -6.87 -12.05 -15.56
N SER A 80 -8.04 -12.23 -16.17
CA SER A 80 -9.34 -12.17 -15.48
C SER A 80 -9.78 -13.49 -14.85
N ASN A 81 -9.19 -14.62 -15.26
CA ASN A 81 -9.51 -15.92 -14.72
C ASN A 81 -8.53 -16.30 -13.61
N ALA A 82 -9.02 -16.35 -12.37
CA ALA A 82 -8.26 -16.80 -11.18
C ALA A 82 -7.68 -18.23 -11.32
N ASN A 83 -8.05 -18.96 -12.37
CA ASN A 83 -7.60 -20.31 -12.69
C ASN A 83 -6.47 -20.40 -13.73
N SER A 84 -6.01 -19.30 -14.31
CA SER A 84 -4.85 -19.36 -15.23
C SER A 84 -3.54 -19.42 -14.43
N LYS A 85 -3.26 -20.60 -13.92
CA LYS A 85 -2.12 -20.89 -13.03
C LYS A 85 -0.72 -20.70 -13.62
N ASN A 86 -0.57 -20.44 -14.94
CA ASN A 86 0.74 -20.47 -15.59
C ASN A 86 0.88 -19.42 -16.69
N ALA A 87 1.01 -18.15 -16.32
CA ALA A 87 1.58 -17.18 -17.22
C ALA A 87 3.11 -17.28 -17.14
N ASN A 88 3.74 -17.89 -18.12
CA ASN A 88 5.19 -18.04 -18.15
C ASN A 88 5.85 -16.80 -18.77
N ALA A 89 6.64 -16.11 -17.97
CA ALA A 89 7.56 -15.08 -18.43
C ALA A 89 8.98 -15.64 -18.39
N ILE A 90 9.65 -15.65 -19.53
CA ILE A 90 11.00 -16.20 -19.68
C ILE A 90 11.93 -15.06 -20.08
N ILE A 91 13.01 -14.89 -19.34
CA ILE A 91 14.11 -14.00 -19.71
C ILE A 91 15.30 -14.86 -20.05
N THR A 92 15.79 -14.73 -21.28
CA THR A 92 16.96 -15.46 -21.76
C THR A 92 18.13 -14.52 -21.99
N ARG A 93 19.31 -15.03 -21.81
CA ARG A 93 20.57 -14.38 -22.15
C ARG A 93 21.45 -15.38 -22.90
N ASN A 94 21.88 -15.03 -24.09
CA ASN A 94 22.79 -15.85 -24.90
C ASN A 94 24.05 -15.04 -25.21
N GLY A 95 25.20 -15.48 -24.71
CA GLY A 95 26.49 -14.82 -24.82
C GLY A 95 27.14 -14.52 -23.46
N GLU A 96 28.21 -13.71 -23.45
CA GLU A 96 29.02 -13.41 -22.28
C GLU A 96 28.58 -12.13 -21.56
N GLY A 97 28.85 -12.05 -20.26
CA GLY A 97 28.52 -10.90 -19.42
C GLY A 97 27.30 -11.12 -18.55
N ARG A 98 26.88 -10.10 -17.80
CA ARG A 98 25.72 -10.14 -16.90
C ARG A 98 24.57 -9.33 -17.45
N LEU A 99 23.37 -9.90 -17.40
CA LEU A 99 22.13 -9.21 -17.68
C LEU A 99 21.52 -8.74 -16.36
N TYR A 100 21.23 -7.44 -16.27
CA TYR A 100 20.40 -6.84 -15.23
C TYR A 100 19.05 -6.50 -15.83
N TYR A 101 18.00 -6.89 -15.15
CA TYR A 101 16.65 -6.63 -15.61
C TYR A 101 15.72 -6.30 -14.44
N GLY A 102 14.64 -5.58 -14.75
CA GLY A 102 13.54 -5.32 -13.87
C GLY A 102 12.23 -5.46 -14.64
N VAL A 103 11.24 -6.06 -14.03
CA VAL A 103 9.87 -6.12 -14.56
C VAL A 103 8.96 -5.41 -13.58
N ARG A 104 8.17 -4.46 -14.09
CA ARG A 104 7.15 -3.77 -13.30
C ARG A 104 5.79 -4.05 -13.92
N LEU A 105 4.88 -4.54 -13.10
CA LEU A 105 3.48 -4.70 -13.46
C LEU A 105 2.66 -3.66 -12.69
N THR A 106 1.96 -2.79 -13.42
CA THR A 106 1.03 -1.83 -12.84
C THR A 106 -0.37 -2.19 -13.30
N TYR A 107 -1.27 -2.41 -12.35
CA TYR A 107 -2.64 -2.81 -12.66
C TYR A 107 -3.61 -2.24 -11.62
N ALA A 108 -4.86 -2.04 -12.04
CA ALA A 108 -5.98 -1.76 -11.13
C ALA A 108 -6.79 -3.05 -10.95
N PRO A 109 -6.87 -3.62 -9.76
CA PRO A 109 -7.69 -4.80 -9.52
C PRO A 109 -9.17 -4.45 -9.67
N ARG A 110 -9.98 -5.36 -10.23
CA ARG A 110 -11.44 -5.19 -10.31
C ARG A 110 -12.11 -5.44 -8.96
N ASP A 111 -11.52 -6.31 -8.16
CA ASP A 111 -11.99 -6.64 -6.82
C ASP A 111 -10.99 -6.07 -5.79
N LEU A 112 -11.46 -5.08 -5.04
CA LEU A 112 -10.70 -4.42 -3.98
C LEU A 112 -11.01 -4.99 -2.58
N ALA A 113 -11.75 -6.09 -2.50
CA ALA A 113 -12.10 -6.75 -1.24
C ALA A 113 -10.90 -7.46 -0.57
N ILE A 114 -9.72 -7.36 -1.14
CA ILE A 114 -8.53 -8.10 -0.68
C ILE A 114 -7.69 -7.19 0.22
N ASN A 115 -7.48 -7.62 1.46
CA ASN A 115 -6.48 -7.03 2.34
C ASN A 115 -5.08 -7.20 1.77
N ARG A 116 -4.25 -6.19 1.88
CA ARG A 116 -2.86 -6.29 1.47
C ARG A 116 -1.93 -5.72 2.53
N ASP A 117 -0.88 -6.46 2.83
CA ASP A 117 0.21 -6.07 3.70
C ASP A 117 1.51 -6.04 2.88
N ALA A 118 2.05 -4.86 2.72
CA ALA A 118 3.37 -4.62 2.12
C ALA A 118 4.27 -3.93 3.15
N GLY A 119 4.30 -4.46 4.37
CA GLY A 119 5.11 -3.98 5.48
C GLY A 119 4.36 -3.14 6.52
N ILE A 120 3.04 -2.94 6.35
CA ILE A 120 2.12 -2.39 7.36
C ILE A 120 0.82 -3.17 7.24
N LYS A 121 0.36 -3.77 8.35
CA LYS A 121 -0.95 -4.44 8.40
C LYS A 121 -2.00 -3.47 8.87
N VAL A 122 -3.18 -3.51 8.20
CA VAL A 122 -4.33 -2.66 8.53
C VAL A 122 -5.56 -3.54 8.74
N GLU A 123 -6.29 -3.28 9.80
CA GLU A 123 -7.55 -3.92 10.14
C GLU A 123 -8.53 -2.85 10.60
N ARG A 124 -9.75 -2.83 10.05
CA ARG A 124 -10.83 -1.94 10.46
C ARG A 124 -12.06 -2.77 10.78
N TYR A 125 -12.74 -2.43 11.87
CA TYR A 125 -13.98 -3.07 12.23
C TYR A 125 -14.94 -2.08 12.92
N TYR A 126 -16.20 -2.44 12.93
CA TYR A 126 -17.27 -1.66 13.47
C TYR A 126 -17.90 -2.39 14.65
N GLU A 127 -18.23 -1.64 15.69
CA GLU A 127 -18.84 -2.16 16.92
C GLU A 127 -20.07 -1.30 17.26
N THR A 128 -21.10 -1.94 17.79
CA THR A 128 -22.21 -1.25 18.44
C THR A 128 -21.75 -0.63 19.76
N LYS A 129 -22.53 0.26 20.37
CA LYS A 129 -22.19 0.88 21.66
C LYS A 129 -22.01 -0.13 22.81
N ASP A 130 -22.70 -1.26 22.74
CA ASP A 130 -22.61 -2.38 23.68
C ASP A 130 -21.42 -3.31 23.38
N GLY A 131 -20.57 -2.96 22.42
CA GLY A 131 -19.35 -3.68 22.13
C GLY A 131 -19.51 -4.91 21.20
N LYS A 132 -20.68 -5.12 20.60
CA LYS A 132 -20.88 -6.18 19.62
C LYS A 132 -20.18 -5.79 18.32
N ARG A 133 -19.21 -6.60 17.89
CA ARG A 133 -18.54 -6.44 16.58
C ARG A 133 -19.47 -6.86 15.44
N LEU A 134 -19.54 -6.04 14.39
CA LEU A 134 -20.33 -6.31 13.20
C LEU A 134 -19.53 -7.10 12.16
N ASP A 135 -20.18 -8.08 11.54
CA ASP A 135 -19.71 -8.74 10.31
C ASP A 135 -20.23 -7.96 9.10
N LEU A 136 -19.40 -7.17 8.45
CA LEU A 136 -19.77 -6.30 7.33
C LEU A 136 -20.36 -7.06 6.12
N ASN A 137 -20.22 -8.39 6.07
CA ASN A 137 -20.82 -9.21 5.02
C ASN A 137 -22.24 -9.70 5.35
N LYS A 138 -22.69 -9.55 6.61
CA LYS A 138 -23.97 -10.12 7.10
C LYS A 138 -24.82 -9.13 7.84
N ASP A 139 -24.16 -8.29 8.68
CA ASP A 139 -24.86 -7.36 9.54
C ASP A 139 -25.14 -6.05 8.77
N THR A 140 -26.28 -5.42 9.08
CA THR A 140 -26.67 -4.12 8.54
C THR A 140 -26.53 -3.05 9.62
N PHE A 141 -26.41 -1.81 9.18
CA PHE A 141 -26.43 -0.64 10.04
C PHE A 141 -27.87 -0.10 10.12
N LYS A 142 -28.25 0.46 11.26
CA LYS A 142 -29.60 1.06 11.43
C LYS A 142 -29.50 2.58 11.39
N GLN A 143 -30.39 3.21 10.64
CA GLN A 143 -30.44 4.67 10.54
C GLN A 143 -30.60 5.31 11.94
N GLY A 144 -29.82 6.37 12.17
CA GLY A 144 -29.81 7.12 13.43
C GLY A 144 -28.88 6.53 14.50
N GLU A 145 -28.52 5.26 14.39
CA GLU A 145 -27.65 4.60 15.37
C GLU A 145 -26.18 5.01 15.20
N GLU A 146 -25.44 4.93 16.30
CA GLU A 146 -24.03 5.26 16.37
C GLU A 146 -23.19 3.98 16.51
N TYR A 147 -22.06 3.97 15.82
CA TYR A 147 -21.14 2.84 15.77
C TYR A 147 -19.73 3.30 16.06
N ILE A 148 -19.00 2.51 16.82
CA ILE A 148 -17.57 2.72 17.10
C ILE A 148 -16.78 2.08 15.96
N VAL A 149 -15.93 2.87 15.32
CA VAL A 149 -14.99 2.39 14.32
C VAL A 149 -13.62 2.26 14.97
N THR A 150 -13.06 1.07 14.91
CA THR A 150 -11.70 0.81 15.36
C THR A 150 -10.82 0.50 14.18
N VAL A 151 -9.75 1.25 14.02
CA VAL A 151 -8.69 1.02 13.03
C VAL A 151 -7.44 0.60 13.77
N LYS A 152 -6.96 -0.61 13.49
CA LYS A 152 -5.76 -1.19 14.05
C LYS A 152 -4.68 -1.25 12.99
N ILE A 153 -3.56 -0.62 13.26
CA ILE A 153 -2.41 -0.55 12.37
C ILE A 153 -1.24 -1.23 13.05
N THR A 154 -0.67 -2.25 12.41
CA THR A 154 0.48 -2.99 12.95
C THR A 154 1.69 -2.74 12.08
N ALA A 155 2.73 -2.14 12.69
CA ALA A 155 4.02 -1.89 12.07
C ALA A 155 5.05 -2.91 12.60
N PRO A 156 5.61 -3.81 11.78
CA PRO A 156 6.59 -4.80 12.22
C PRO A 156 7.96 -4.17 12.54
N TYR A 157 8.21 -2.96 12.04
CA TYR A 157 9.41 -2.15 12.30
C TYR A 157 9.01 -0.68 12.45
N GLU A 158 9.90 0.15 13.01
CA GLU A 158 9.74 1.61 12.97
C GLU A 158 9.48 2.10 11.55
N ARG A 159 8.49 2.97 11.38
CA ARG A 159 8.11 3.58 10.11
C ARG A 159 8.21 5.10 10.22
N ARG A 160 8.46 5.76 9.08
CA ARG A 160 8.65 7.21 9.06
C ARG A 160 7.73 7.88 8.05
N PHE A 161 7.20 9.03 8.45
CA PHE A 161 6.30 9.84 7.63
C PHE A 161 5.12 9.01 7.12
N VAL A 162 4.40 8.42 8.08
CA VAL A 162 3.26 7.55 7.80
C VAL A 162 1.99 8.38 7.71
N ILE A 163 1.19 8.11 6.69
CA ILE A 163 -0.18 8.59 6.56
C ILE A 163 -1.15 7.41 6.60
N ALA A 164 -2.24 7.54 7.36
CA ALA A 164 -3.39 6.66 7.28
C ALA A 164 -4.57 7.43 6.70
N ASP A 165 -5.05 7.04 5.53
CA ASP A 165 -6.26 7.55 4.88
C ASP A 165 -7.41 6.57 5.18
N ILE A 166 -8.36 7.02 6.00
CA ILE A 166 -9.45 6.21 6.54
C ILE A 166 -10.78 6.75 6.00
N PRO A 167 -11.23 6.29 4.83
CA PRO A 167 -12.50 6.72 4.26
C PRO A 167 -13.69 6.14 5.02
N ILE A 168 -14.82 6.86 4.98
CA ILE A 168 -16.12 6.38 5.48
C ILE A 168 -17.08 6.12 4.32
N ALA A 169 -18.11 5.34 4.58
CA ALA A 169 -19.16 5.13 3.60
C ALA A 169 -20.06 6.38 3.46
N GLY A 170 -20.57 6.63 2.26
CA GLY A 170 -21.33 7.84 1.92
C GLY A 170 -22.60 8.07 2.75
N GLY A 171 -23.22 7.00 3.26
CA GLY A 171 -24.39 7.07 4.14
C GLY A 171 -24.06 7.32 5.62
N MET A 172 -22.78 7.41 5.97
CA MET A 172 -22.33 7.63 7.34
C MET A 172 -21.82 9.05 7.56
N ARG A 173 -21.81 9.48 8.81
CA ARG A 173 -21.27 10.78 9.25
C ARG A 173 -20.35 10.57 10.46
N ILE A 174 -19.15 11.12 10.42
CA ILE A 174 -18.23 11.15 11.56
C ILE A 174 -18.82 12.10 12.62
N LEU A 175 -18.82 11.63 13.86
CA LEU A 175 -19.14 12.46 15.03
C LEU A 175 -17.83 13.02 15.59
N ASN A 176 -17.74 14.35 15.63
CA ASN A 176 -16.56 15.04 16.10
C ASN A 176 -16.75 15.46 17.56
N SER A 177 -15.93 14.89 18.45
CA SER A 177 -15.97 15.16 19.90
C SER A 177 -15.72 16.62 20.29
N SER A 178 -15.23 17.45 19.37
CA SER A 178 -15.06 18.89 19.60
C SER A 178 -16.35 19.70 19.52
N PHE A 179 -17.46 19.15 19.01
CA PHE A 179 -18.74 19.83 18.98
C PHE A 179 -19.49 19.65 20.31
N ILE A 180 -20.03 20.76 20.85
CA ILE A 180 -20.76 20.81 22.14
C ILE A 180 -22.02 19.93 22.12
N THR A 181 -22.57 19.62 20.94
CA THR A 181 -23.80 18.85 20.74
C THR A 181 -23.60 17.33 20.79
N GLU A 182 -22.37 16.84 20.93
CA GLU A 182 -22.10 15.41 20.97
C GLU A 182 -22.30 14.82 22.37
N SER A 183 -22.67 13.52 22.43
CA SER A 183 -22.91 12.82 23.69
C SER A 183 -21.64 12.72 24.54
N ALA A 184 -21.82 12.66 25.87
CA ALA A 184 -20.71 12.45 26.80
C ALA A 184 -19.96 11.14 26.52
N GLU A 185 -20.67 10.08 26.09
CA GLU A 185 -20.11 8.78 25.70
C GLU A 185 -19.20 8.88 24.47
N THR A 186 -19.59 9.64 23.46
CA THR A 186 -18.77 9.90 22.27
C THR A 186 -17.48 10.60 22.64
N LYS A 187 -17.54 11.57 23.57
CA LYS A 187 -16.34 12.26 24.08
C LYS A 187 -15.41 11.34 24.86
N GLU A 188 -15.95 10.41 25.63
CA GLU A 188 -15.16 9.44 26.39
C GLU A 188 -14.40 8.49 25.45
N ILE A 189 -15.06 7.97 24.40
CA ILE A 189 -14.47 7.06 23.42
C ILE A 189 -13.37 7.77 22.62
N THR A 190 -13.62 8.98 22.14
CA THR A 190 -12.69 9.73 21.29
C THR A 190 -11.61 10.47 22.09
N GLY A 191 -11.92 10.92 23.31
CA GLY A 191 -11.01 11.66 24.19
C GLY A 191 -9.93 10.80 24.86
N ASN A 192 -10.14 9.49 24.94
CA ASN A 192 -9.16 8.56 25.50
C ASN A 192 -7.99 8.23 24.55
N TYR A 193 -8.08 8.66 23.29
CA TYR A 193 -6.96 8.56 22.37
C TYR A 193 -5.94 9.67 22.65
N LYS A 194 -5.04 9.41 23.60
CA LYS A 194 -3.87 10.27 23.81
C LYS A 194 -2.87 9.99 22.68
N SER A 195 -2.78 10.89 21.73
CA SER A 195 -1.67 10.95 20.79
C SER A 195 -0.35 10.84 21.55
N LYS A 196 0.40 9.77 21.32
CA LYS A 196 1.78 9.70 21.80
C LYS A 196 2.56 10.72 21.00
N TRP A 197 3.07 11.75 21.66
CA TRP A 197 3.90 12.81 21.05
C TRP A 197 5.15 12.25 20.35
N TRP A 198 5.51 11.02 20.66
CA TRP A 198 6.66 10.35 20.10
C TRP A 198 6.32 8.88 19.84
N GLY A 199 6.57 8.42 18.62
CA GLY A 199 6.42 7.00 18.23
C GLY A 199 4.99 6.55 17.92
N GLY A 200 4.09 7.48 17.59
CA GLY A 200 2.70 7.22 17.20
C GLY A 200 2.11 8.28 16.29
N PHE A 201 0.82 8.18 15.98
CA PHE A 201 0.11 9.23 15.23
C PHE A 201 0.01 10.50 16.08
N ASN A 202 0.61 11.58 15.62
CA ASN A 202 0.74 12.84 16.32
C ASN A 202 -0.15 13.96 15.73
N HIS A 203 -0.75 13.76 14.58
CA HIS A 203 -1.67 14.69 13.96
C HIS A 203 -2.86 13.96 13.33
N THR A 204 -4.06 14.57 13.44
CA THR A 204 -5.30 14.02 12.93
C THR A 204 -6.10 15.10 12.22
N GLU A 205 -6.58 14.82 11.03
CA GLU A 205 -7.50 15.66 10.29
C GLU A 205 -8.81 14.94 10.03
N ASN A 206 -9.94 15.59 10.36
CA ASN A 206 -11.27 15.05 10.16
C ASN A 206 -11.95 15.80 9.02
N TYR A 207 -12.28 15.05 7.97
CA TYR A 207 -13.08 15.50 6.83
C TYR A 207 -14.50 14.92 6.92
N LYS A 208 -15.37 15.34 6.02
CA LYS A 208 -16.76 14.83 5.97
C LYS A 208 -16.83 13.36 5.52
N ASP A 209 -15.86 12.92 4.74
CA ASP A 209 -15.79 11.66 4.04
C ASP A 209 -14.62 10.76 4.47
N LYS A 210 -13.72 11.27 5.30
CA LYS A 210 -12.57 10.52 5.78
C LYS A 210 -11.90 11.10 7.01
N VAL A 211 -11.07 10.29 7.65
CA VAL A 211 -10.10 10.70 8.67
C VAL A 211 -8.69 10.47 8.14
N LEU A 212 -7.82 11.45 8.32
CA LEU A 212 -6.38 11.31 8.06
C LEU A 212 -5.61 11.32 9.38
N LEU A 213 -4.72 10.35 9.54
CA LEU A 213 -3.77 10.29 10.64
C LEU A 213 -2.35 10.41 10.09
N PHE A 214 -1.51 11.18 10.79
CA PHE A 214 -0.12 11.40 10.40
C PHE A 214 0.82 11.03 11.55
N ALA A 215 1.95 10.42 11.21
CA ALA A 215 3.03 10.14 12.14
C ALA A 215 4.38 10.45 11.48
N ASP A 216 5.18 11.30 12.10
CA ASP A 216 6.58 11.49 11.68
C ASP A 216 7.39 10.21 11.95
N ILE A 217 7.16 9.61 13.10
CA ILE A 217 7.71 8.33 13.50
C ILE A 217 6.56 7.47 14.05
N LEU A 218 6.40 6.28 13.48
CA LEU A 218 5.48 5.26 13.96
C LEU A 218 6.33 4.09 14.49
N ASP A 219 6.31 3.88 15.80
CA ASP A 219 7.07 2.81 16.45
C ASP A 219 6.63 1.44 15.95
N LYS A 220 7.52 0.47 16.10
CA LYS A 220 7.15 -0.94 15.97
C LYS A 220 6.05 -1.30 16.95
N GLY A 221 5.00 -1.98 16.48
CA GLY A 221 3.92 -2.44 17.34
C GLY A 221 2.54 -2.21 16.77
N GLU A 222 1.56 -2.24 17.64
CA GLU A 222 0.15 -2.01 17.31
C GLU A 222 -0.26 -0.59 17.71
N HIS A 223 -0.92 0.08 16.78
CA HIS A 223 -1.49 1.41 16.96
C HIS A 223 -2.98 1.32 16.69
N VAL A 224 -3.78 1.73 17.67
CA VAL A 224 -5.24 1.63 17.59
C VAL A 224 -5.82 3.04 17.60
N TYR A 225 -6.64 3.35 16.60
CA TYR A 225 -7.40 4.60 16.54
C TYR A 225 -8.89 4.29 16.55
N LYS A 226 -9.66 5.03 17.36
CA LYS A 226 -11.10 4.86 17.49
C LYS A 226 -11.83 6.17 17.22
N TYR A 227 -12.94 6.10 16.52
CA TYR A 227 -13.84 7.21 16.29
C TYR A 227 -15.27 6.71 16.18
N VAL A 228 -16.23 7.61 16.26
CA VAL A 228 -17.64 7.28 16.19
C VAL A 228 -18.24 7.79 14.89
N VAL A 229 -19.05 6.95 14.26
CA VAL A 229 -19.85 7.32 13.10
C VAL A 229 -21.34 7.12 13.42
N ARG A 230 -22.19 7.95 12.80
CA ARG A 230 -23.63 7.74 12.78
C ARG A 230 -24.08 7.29 11.40
N ALA A 231 -24.88 6.25 11.31
CA ALA A 231 -25.58 5.86 10.11
C ALA A 231 -26.65 6.90 9.81
N ALA A 232 -26.44 7.77 8.83
CA ALA A 232 -27.28 8.95 8.62
C ALA A 232 -28.35 8.74 7.55
N THR A 233 -28.01 8.08 6.46
CA THR A 233 -28.91 7.95 5.30
C THR A 233 -29.03 6.48 4.93
N PRO A 234 -30.29 5.95 4.81
CA PRO A 234 -30.53 4.57 4.38
C PRO A 234 -30.05 4.34 2.95
N GLY A 235 -29.62 3.12 2.65
CA GLY A 235 -29.18 2.71 1.32
C GLY A 235 -28.01 1.74 1.33
N GLU A 236 -27.56 1.38 0.13
CA GLU A 236 -26.38 0.57 -0.09
C GLU A 236 -25.18 1.47 -0.43
N TYR A 237 -24.08 1.26 0.23
CA TYR A 237 -22.90 2.10 0.09
C TYR A 237 -21.63 1.27 -0.06
N LEU A 238 -20.73 1.80 -0.85
CA LEU A 238 -19.35 1.34 -0.86
C LEU A 238 -18.63 1.91 0.35
N LEU A 239 -17.99 1.04 1.13
CA LEU A 239 -17.03 1.39 2.16
C LEU A 239 -15.64 1.18 1.57
N PRO A 240 -14.93 2.26 1.16
CA PRO A 240 -13.61 2.11 0.57
C PRO A 240 -12.58 1.59 1.58
N ALA A 241 -11.51 0.98 1.08
CA ALA A 241 -10.43 0.48 1.92
C ALA A 241 -9.71 1.60 2.68
N THR A 242 -9.34 1.36 3.93
CA THR A 242 -8.35 2.17 4.64
C THR A 242 -6.97 1.89 4.07
N LYS A 243 -6.24 2.92 3.72
CA LYS A 243 -4.87 2.81 3.23
C LYS A 243 -3.91 3.46 4.21
N VAL A 244 -2.83 2.76 4.54
CA VAL A 244 -1.73 3.28 5.35
C VAL A 244 -0.45 3.11 4.57
N GLU A 245 0.36 4.16 4.47
CA GLU A 245 1.62 4.12 3.72
C GLU A 245 2.69 5.06 4.27
N GLU A 246 3.94 4.77 3.97
CA GLU A 246 5.02 5.74 4.13
C GLU A 246 4.98 6.74 2.95
N MET A 247 4.71 8.04 3.22
CA MET A 247 4.54 9.07 2.17
C MET A 247 5.73 9.18 1.21
N TYR A 248 6.93 8.92 1.70
CA TYR A 248 8.16 9.01 0.90
C TYR A 248 8.70 7.65 0.46
N ASN A 249 7.99 6.56 0.77
CA ASN A 249 8.35 5.20 0.41
C ASN A 249 7.09 4.38 0.08
N PRO A 250 6.45 4.64 -1.06
CA PRO A 250 5.16 4.07 -1.41
C PRO A 250 5.18 2.54 -1.64
N ASP A 251 6.35 1.91 -1.57
CA ASP A 251 6.47 0.45 -1.57
C ASP A 251 6.13 -0.18 -0.21
N VAL A 252 6.07 0.66 0.86
CA VAL A 252 5.65 0.25 2.21
C VAL A 252 4.24 0.77 2.46
N PHE A 253 3.28 -0.13 2.42
CA PHE A 253 1.89 0.21 2.64
C PHE A 253 1.08 -0.98 3.15
N GLY A 254 -0.16 -0.72 3.53
CA GLY A 254 -1.18 -1.72 3.82
C GLY A 254 -2.56 -1.17 3.57
N TYR A 255 -3.52 -2.05 3.30
CA TYR A 255 -4.94 -1.70 3.27
C TYR A 255 -5.82 -2.88 3.68
N ASP A 256 -7.00 -2.55 4.21
CA ASP A 256 -7.93 -3.49 4.83
C ASP A 256 -8.97 -4.09 3.85
N GLY A 257 -8.97 -3.69 2.63
CA GLY A 257 -9.99 -4.12 1.67
C GLY A 257 -11.28 -3.28 1.75
N GLN A 258 -12.03 -3.33 0.69
CA GLN A 258 -13.27 -2.59 0.52
C GLN A 258 -14.46 -3.52 0.82
N HIS A 259 -15.56 -2.93 1.33
CA HIS A 259 -16.81 -3.65 1.62
C HIS A 259 -18.01 -2.92 1.02
N LYS A 260 -19.10 -3.65 0.82
CA LYS A 260 -20.42 -3.06 0.64
C LYS A 260 -21.12 -3.10 1.99
N ILE A 261 -21.76 -2.02 2.35
CA ILE A 261 -22.55 -1.93 3.58
C ILE A 261 -23.99 -1.50 3.26
N ILE A 262 -24.91 -1.92 4.10
CA ILE A 262 -26.33 -1.57 4.01
C ILE A 262 -26.71 -0.82 5.28
N ILE A 263 -27.34 0.33 5.09
CA ILE A 263 -27.98 1.09 6.16
C ILE A 263 -29.50 0.94 5.97
N GLU A 264 -30.14 0.27 6.92
CA GLU A 264 -31.59 0.10 6.94
C GLU A 264 -32.30 1.35 7.46
N ASP A 265 -33.48 1.59 6.94
CA ASP A 265 -34.39 2.62 7.48
C ASP A 265 -34.84 2.23 8.90
N ARG A 266 -35.23 3.22 9.69
CA ARG A 266 -35.56 3.04 11.12
C ARG A 266 -36.92 2.42 11.31
#